data_67c5e5296ece7db133230108badf95ad
#
_entry.id   67c5e5296ece7db133230108badf95ad
#
_cell.length_a   1.000
_cell.length_b   1.000
_cell.length_c   1.000
_cell.angle_alpha   90.00
_cell.angle_beta   90.00
_cell.angle_gamma   90.00
#
_symmetry.space_group_name_H-M   'P 1'
#
loop_
_entity.id
_entity.type
_entity.pdbx_description
1 polymer ?
#
loop_
_entity_poly.entity_id
_entity_poly.type
_entity_poly.pdbx_seq_one_letter_code
_entity_poly.pdbx_strand_id
1 'polypeptide(L)'
;MIQHETRLKVADNTGARELLVIHVTGGSTRHFGHVGDIVVATVKSAAPQGSVKKSEIVKAVIVRTAKEWRRDDGSSIRFDDNAAVILDADGQNPKGTRIFGPVARELREKGFMKIVSLAPEVI
;
A
#
# COMPACT_ATOMS: atom_id res chain seq x y z
N MET A 1 -2.85 10.71 -5.91
CA MET A 1 -3.83 10.28 -4.89
C MET A 1 -4.55 9.04 -5.35
N ILE A 2 -4.90 8.20 -4.42
CA ILE A 2 -5.49 6.90 -4.70
C ILE A 2 -7.00 6.97 -4.50
N GLN A 3 -7.77 6.47 -5.46
CA GLN A 3 -9.23 6.46 -5.39
C GLN A 3 -9.76 5.13 -5.93
N HIS A 4 -11.09 5.00 -6.01
CA HIS A 4 -11.73 3.84 -6.63
C HIS A 4 -11.14 3.59 -8.01
N GLU A 5 -10.95 2.32 -8.32
CA GLU A 5 -10.46 1.86 -9.63
C GLU A 5 -9.02 2.25 -9.95
N THR A 6 -8.29 2.85 -8.99
CA THR A 6 -6.85 3.05 -9.15
C THR A 6 -6.15 1.70 -9.09
N ARG A 7 -5.21 1.48 -10.01
CA ARG A 7 -4.38 0.28 -9.98
C ARG A 7 -3.10 0.55 -9.23
N LEU A 8 -2.76 -0.37 -8.32
CA LEU A 8 -1.56 -0.27 -7.48
C LEU A 8 -0.64 -1.43 -7.76
N LYS A 9 0.66 -1.16 -7.79
CA LYS A 9 1.66 -2.23 -7.76
C LYS A 9 1.75 -2.78 -6.34
N VAL A 10 2.12 -4.05 -6.23
CA VAL A 10 2.33 -4.68 -4.93
C VAL A 10 3.81 -4.68 -4.64
N ALA A 11 4.18 -4.15 -3.49
CA ALA A 11 5.59 -3.96 -3.09
C ALA A 11 6.06 -5.05 -2.11
N ASP A 12 5.45 -6.22 -2.13
CA ASP A 12 5.83 -7.30 -1.23
C ASP A 12 5.95 -8.64 -1.95
N ASN A 13 6.32 -9.68 -1.20
CA ASN A 13 6.57 -11.02 -1.74
C ASN A 13 5.40 -11.98 -1.56
N THR A 14 4.17 -11.47 -1.42
CA THR A 14 2.98 -12.33 -1.29
C THR A 14 2.61 -13.05 -2.59
N GLY A 15 3.18 -12.63 -3.71
CA GLY A 15 2.85 -13.16 -5.03
C GLY A 15 1.88 -12.29 -5.81
N ALA A 16 1.11 -11.43 -5.16
CA ALA A 16 0.27 -10.48 -5.87
C ALA A 16 1.15 -9.45 -6.59
N ARG A 17 0.74 -9.05 -7.79
CA ARG A 17 1.49 -8.08 -8.61
C ARG A 17 0.76 -6.78 -8.79
N GLU A 18 -0.56 -6.83 -8.93
CA GLU A 18 -1.39 -5.65 -9.18
C GLU A 18 -2.70 -5.74 -8.42
N LEU A 19 -3.10 -4.63 -7.83
CA LEU A 19 -4.35 -4.48 -7.10
C LEU A 19 -5.23 -3.43 -7.78
N LEU A 20 -6.55 -3.64 -7.74
CA LEU A 20 -7.53 -2.63 -8.12
C LEU A 20 -8.26 -2.18 -6.87
N VAL A 21 -8.19 -0.89 -6.57
CA VAL A 21 -8.81 -0.32 -5.37
C VAL A 21 -10.33 -0.35 -5.51
N ILE A 22 -11.00 -0.96 -4.52
CA ILE A 22 -12.46 -0.99 -4.42
C ILE A 22 -12.95 0.15 -3.53
N HIS A 23 -12.27 0.36 -2.40
CA HIS A 23 -12.72 1.29 -1.38
C HIS A 23 -11.54 1.80 -0.55
N VAL A 24 -11.57 3.10 -0.21
CA VAL A 24 -10.62 3.70 0.73
C VAL A 24 -11.28 3.74 2.09
N THR A 25 -10.68 3.11 3.09
CA THR A 25 -11.27 3.08 4.44
C THR A 25 -11.21 4.46 5.09
N GLY A 26 -12.10 4.71 6.02
CA GLY A 26 -12.16 5.98 6.76
C GLY A 26 -13.48 6.70 6.66
N GLY A 27 -14.56 6.00 6.30
CA GLY A 27 -15.90 6.56 6.25
C GLY A 27 -16.46 6.63 4.84
N SER A 28 -17.77 6.79 4.74
CA SER A 28 -18.49 6.79 3.46
C SER A 28 -18.19 8.02 2.59
N THR A 29 -17.68 9.09 3.18
CA THR A 29 -17.34 10.32 2.47
C THR A 29 -15.89 10.36 1.99
N ARG A 30 -15.09 9.37 2.34
CA ARG A 30 -13.69 9.37 1.96
C ARG A 30 -13.51 8.84 0.54
N HIS A 31 -12.99 9.69 -0.33
CA HIS A 31 -12.83 9.37 -1.75
C HIS A 31 -11.38 9.13 -2.16
N PHE A 32 -10.41 9.64 -1.39
CA PHE A 32 -8.99 9.60 -1.76
C PHE A 32 -8.14 9.00 -0.65
N GLY A 33 -7.14 8.20 -1.04
CA GLY A 33 -6.16 7.63 -0.14
C GLY A 33 -4.78 8.23 -0.34
N HIS A 34 -4.06 8.34 0.76
CA HIS A 34 -2.67 8.81 0.81
C HIS A 34 -1.79 7.72 1.42
N VAL A 35 -0.48 7.96 1.42
CA VAL A 35 0.45 7.06 2.10
C VAL A 35 0.03 6.84 3.55
N GLY A 36 0.00 5.59 3.97
CA GLY A 36 -0.42 5.20 5.30
C GLY A 36 -1.92 4.92 5.44
N ASP A 37 -2.70 5.15 4.39
CA ASP A 37 -4.12 4.81 4.39
C ASP A 37 -4.33 3.38 3.97
N ILE A 38 -5.34 2.74 4.55
CA ILE A 38 -5.72 1.37 4.24
C ILE A 38 -6.79 1.39 3.16
N VAL A 39 -6.63 0.54 2.16
CA VAL A 39 -7.62 0.36 1.10
C VAL A 39 -8.06 -1.10 1.03
N VAL A 40 -9.28 -1.30 0.57
CA VAL A 40 -9.77 -2.61 0.20
C VAL A 40 -9.60 -2.73 -1.31
N ALA A 41 -9.00 -3.81 -1.75
CA ALA A 41 -8.66 -3.97 -3.16
C ALA A 41 -8.85 -5.42 -3.60
N THR A 42 -9.04 -5.60 -4.92
CA THR A 42 -9.09 -6.93 -5.50
C THR A 42 -7.78 -7.19 -6.24
N VAL A 43 -7.29 -8.42 -6.16
CA VAL A 43 -6.04 -8.83 -6.82
C VAL A 43 -6.32 -9.07 -8.30
N LYS A 44 -5.71 -8.28 -9.17
CA LYS A 44 -5.90 -8.40 -10.62
C LYS A 44 -4.86 -9.27 -11.28
N SER A 45 -3.68 -9.38 -10.70
CA SER A 45 -2.60 -10.20 -11.22
C SER A 45 -1.80 -10.76 -10.06
N ALA A 46 -1.53 -12.07 -10.08
CA ALA A 46 -0.79 -12.74 -9.04
C ALA A 46 -0.03 -13.93 -9.60
N ALA A 47 1.10 -14.26 -8.96
CA ALA A 47 1.85 -15.47 -9.27
C ALA A 47 1.03 -16.70 -8.84
N PRO A 48 1.02 -17.79 -9.64
CA PRO A 48 0.21 -18.97 -9.31
C PRO A 48 0.56 -19.62 -7.98
N GLN A 49 1.80 -19.47 -7.52
CA GLN A 49 2.29 -20.09 -6.31
C GLN A 49 2.33 -19.14 -5.11
N GLY A 50 1.80 -17.94 -5.25
CA GLY A 50 1.80 -16.97 -4.18
C GLY A 50 0.78 -17.28 -3.10
N SER A 51 0.95 -16.65 -1.94
CA SER A 51 0.01 -16.79 -0.82
C SER A 51 -1.31 -16.06 -1.08
N VAL A 52 -1.33 -15.15 -2.05
CA VAL A 52 -2.51 -14.39 -2.45
C VAL A 52 -2.86 -14.77 -3.88
N LYS A 53 -4.14 -15.05 -4.11
CA LYS A 53 -4.63 -15.51 -5.41
C LYS A 53 -5.31 -14.39 -6.18
N LYS A 54 -5.34 -14.52 -7.52
CA LYS A 54 -6.09 -13.62 -8.39
C LYS A 54 -7.56 -13.60 -7.99
N SER A 55 -8.18 -12.43 -8.06
CA SER A 55 -9.57 -12.15 -7.71
C SER A 55 -9.89 -12.19 -6.23
N GLU A 56 -8.89 -12.40 -5.38
CA GLU A 56 -9.06 -12.33 -3.94
C GLU A 56 -9.23 -10.87 -3.50
N ILE A 57 -10.06 -10.63 -2.49
CA ILE A 57 -10.24 -9.30 -1.91
C ILE A 57 -9.34 -9.19 -0.69
N VAL A 58 -8.51 -8.15 -0.65
CA VAL A 58 -7.50 -7.97 0.39
C VAL A 58 -7.53 -6.55 0.92
N LYS A 59 -6.99 -6.38 2.15
CA LYS A 59 -6.67 -5.06 2.69
C LYS A 59 -5.21 -4.76 2.39
N ALA A 60 -4.93 -3.53 2.04
CA ALA A 60 -3.58 -3.10 1.75
C ALA A 60 -3.34 -1.69 2.27
N VAL A 61 -2.11 -1.36 2.58
CA VAL A 61 -1.71 -0.01 2.98
C VAL A 61 -0.90 0.61 1.85
N ILE A 62 -1.20 1.85 1.54
CA ILE A 62 -0.47 2.59 0.50
C ILE A 62 0.88 2.99 1.06
N VAL A 63 1.97 2.58 0.38
CA VAL A 63 3.34 2.87 0.81
C VAL A 63 4.03 3.90 -0.08
N ARG A 64 3.58 4.07 -1.32
CA ARG A 64 4.11 5.04 -2.28
C ARG A 64 3.00 5.61 -3.12
N THR A 65 3.11 6.89 -3.47
CA THR A 65 2.22 7.52 -4.46
C THR A 65 3.05 8.28 -5.48
N ALA A 66 2.60 8.26 -6.72
CA ALA A 66 3.24 9.01 -7.80
C ALA A 66 2.92 10.50 -7.72
N LYS A 67 1.80 10.85 -7.09
CA LYS A 67 1.44 12.24 -6.91
C LYS A 67 2.22 12.84 -5.73
N GLU A 68 2.80 14.02 -5.96
CA GLU A 68 3.53 14.77 -4.96
C GLU A 68 2.62 15.22 -3.82
N TRP A 69 3.15 15.12 -2.59
CA TRP A 69 2.48 15.73 -1.44
C TRP A 69 3.49 16.48 -0.59
N ARG A 70 3.00 17.46 0.17
CA ARG A 70 3.84 18.29 1.03
C ARG A 70 3.88 17.71 2.44
N ARG A 71 5.08 17.67 3.01
CA ARG A 71 5.29 17.29 4.40
C ARG A 71 5.22 18.50 5.32
N ASP A 72 5.06 18.24 6.62
CA ASP A 72 4.95 19.30 7.64
C ASP A 72 6.15 20.21 7.70
N ASP A 73 7.33 19.72 7.36
CA ASP A 73 8.57 20.50 7.35
C ASP A 73 8.71 21.40 6.11
N GLY A 74 7.73 21.39 5.21
CA GLY A 74 7.76 22.19 4.00
C GLY A 74 8.37 21.48 2.79
N SER A 75 8.97 20.32 2.98
CA SER A 75 9.50 19.53 1.85
C SER A 75 8.36 18.83 1.12
N SER A 76 8.63 18.44 -0.13
CA SER A 76 7.69 17.67 -0.93
C SER A 76 8.32 16.34 -1.31
N ILE A 77 7.49 15.32 -1.47
CA ILE A 77 7.94 14.00 -1.85
C ILE A 77 6.98 13.39 -2.87
N ARG A 78 7.55 12.63 -3.79
CA ARG A 78 6.78 11.79 -4.72
C ARG A 78 7.63 10.59 -5.10
N PHE A 79 6.95 9.53 -5.52
CA PHE A 79 7.60 8.32 -6.03
C PHE A 79 7.28 8.15 -7.51
N ASP A 80 7.93 7.18 -8.15
CA ASP A 80 7.71 6.91 -9.57
C ASP A 80 6.42 6.12 -9.82
N ASP A 81 5.89 5.49 -8.79
CA ASP A 81 4.71 4.62 -8.92
C ASP A 81 3.79 4.74 -7.71
N ASN A 82 2.61 4.14 -7.85
CA ASN A 82 1.67 3.94 -6.75
C ASN A 82 1.82 2.49 -6.31
N ALA A 83 2.16 2.27 -5.06
CA ALA A 83 2.39 0.93 -4.54
C ALA A 83 1.77 0.71 -3.18
N ALA A 84 1.41 -0.53 -2.91
CA ALA A 84 0.80 -0.93 -1.65
C ALA A 84 1.41 -2.24 -1.16
N VAL A 85 1.26 -2.48 0.14
CA VAL A 85 1.66 -3.71 0.80
C VAL A 85 0.40 -4.38 1.33
N ILE A 86 0.25 -5.68 1.05
CA ILE A 86 -0.92 -6.44 1.49
C ILE A 86 -0.81 -6.70 2.99
N LEU A 87 -1.91 -6.47 3.69
CA LEU A 87 -1.99 -6.67 5.14
C LEU A 87 -2.69 -7.99 5.47
N ASP A 88 -2.42 -8.50 6.66
CA ASP A 88 -3.18 -9.60 7.23
C ASP A 88 -4.61 -9.18 7.54
N ALA A 89 -5.44 -10.15 7.92
CA ALA A 89 -6.83 -9.90 8.27
C ALA A 89 -7.00 -8.90 9.42
N ASP A 90 -5.98 -8.74 10.27
CA ASP A 90 -5.99 -7.75 11.36
C ASP A 90 -5.89 -6.30 10.83
N GLY A 91 -5.51 -6.14 9.57
CA GLY A 91 -5.40 -4.82 8.96
C GLY A 91 -4.22 -3.98 9.45
N GLN A 92 -3.23 -4.59 10.08
CA GLN A 92 -2.08 -3.86 10.63
C GLN A 92 -0.73 -4.46 10.28
N ASN A 93 -0.61 -5.79 10.28
CA ASN A 93 0.67 -6.43 9.98
C ASN A 93 0.76 -6.82 8.50
N PRO A 94 1.95 -6.72 7.88
CA PRO A 94 2.11 -7.15 6.50
C PRO A 94 1.96 -8.66 6.40
N LYS A 95 1.31 -9.12 5.35
CA LYS A 95 1.14 -10.55 5.09
C LYS A 95 2.43 -11.19 4.61
N GLY A 96 3.21 -10.44 3.81
CA GLY A 96 4.49 -10.91 3.32
C GLY A 96 5.62 -10.74 4.32
N THR A 97 6.78 -11.27 3.97
CA THR A 97 7.98 -11.20 4.81
C THR A 97 9.03 -10.24 4.27
N ARG A 98 8.85 -9.73 3.05
CA ARG A 98 9.79 -8.81 2.41
C ARG A 98 9.05 -7.67 1.74
N ILE A 99 9.68 -6.51 1.76
CA ILE A 99 9.19 -5.30 1.09
C ILE A 99 10.17 -4.93 0.00
N PHE A 100 9.67 -4.57 -1.18
CA PHE A 100 10.49 -4.19 -2.33
C PHE A 100 10.42 -2.68 -2.55
N GLY A 101 11.58 -2.06 -2.70
CA GLY A 101 11.68 -0.63 -2.96
C GLY A 101 11.47 0.24 -1.72
N PRO A 102 11.56 1.57 -1.90
CA PRO A 102 11.43 2.48 -0.78
C PRO A 102 9.99 2.61 -0.29
N VAL A 103 9.83 2.99 0.97
CA VAL A 103 8.54 3.36 1.55
C VAL A 103 8.66 4.74 2.18
N ALA A 104 7.54 5.44 2.31
CA ALA A 104 7.55 6.75 2.95
C ALA A 104 7.57 6.60 4.48
N ARG A 105 8.29 7.50 5.15
CA ARG A 105 8.43 7.46 6.61
C ARG A 105 7.13 7.73 7.36
N GLU A 106 6.12 8.28 6.71
CA GLU A 106 4.82 8.53 7.32
C GLU A 106 4.14 7.25 7.80
N LEU A 107 4.55 6.10 7.28
CA LEU A 107 4.04 4.80 7.76
C LEU A 107 4.36 4.57 9.24
N ARG A 108 5.48 5.09 9.73
CA ARG A 108 5.85 4.98 11.14
C ARG A 108 4.83 5.68 12.03
N GLU A 109 4.42 6.88 11.63
CA GLU A 109 3.45 7.67 12.39
C GLU A 109 2.05 7.05 12.35
N LYS A 110 1.75 6.31 11.31
CA LYS A 110 0.46 5.63 11.15
C LYS A 110 0.42 4.26 11.83
N GLY A 111 1.51 3.83 12.47
CA GLY A 111 1.54 2.59 13.24
C GLY A 111 2.00 1.36 12.47
N PHE A 112 2.54 1.53 11.26
CA PHE A 112 3.02 0.40 10.45
C PHE A 112 4.51 0.16 10.64
N MET A 113 4.92 -0.03 11.89
CA MET A 113 6.34 -0.16 12.25
C MET A 113 6.99 -1.40 11.63
N LYS A 114 6.25 -2.48 11.51
CA LYS A 114 6.79 -3.71 10.93
C LYS A 114 7.11 -3.54 9.45
N ILE A 115 6.27 -2.80 8.72
CA ILE A 115 6.53 -2.49 7.32
C ILE A 115 7.80 -1.63 7.20
N VAL A 116 7.93 -0.63 8.05
CA VAL A 116 9.12 0.24 8.06
C VAL A 116 10.38 -0.57 8.34
N SER A 117 10.32 -1.53 9.27
CA SER A 117 11.48 -2.35 9.61
C SER A 117 11.88 -3.34 8.50
N LEU A 118 10.91 -3.77 7.69
CA LEU A 118 11.17 -4.69 6.58
C LEU A 118 11.59 -3.98 5.30
N ALA A 119 11.33 -2.68 5.18
CA ALA A 119 11.63 -1.94 3.97
C ALA A 119 13.14 -1.75 3.80
N PRO A 120 13.66 -1.89 2.57
CA PRO A 120 15.09 -1.67 2.31
C PRO A 120 15.49 -0.21 2.43
N GLU A 121 14.55 0.72 2.24
CA GLU A 121 14.82 2.15 2.33
C GLU A 121 13.56 2.88 2.80
N VAL A 122 13.73 3.83 3.71
CA VAL A 122 12.64 4.67 4.24
C VAL A 122 12.99 6.12 3.95
N ILE A 123 12.12 6.76 3.19
CA ILE A 123 12.39 8.14 2.72
C ILE A 123 11.45 9.14 3.39
#